data_f82762a95ebeb96bcc6f341e4898f800
#
_entry.id   f82762a95ebeb96bcc6f341e4898f800
#
_cell.length_a   1.000
_cell.length_b   1.000
_cell.length_c   1.000
_cell.angle_alpha   90.00
_cell.angle_beta   90.00
_cell.angle_gamma   90.00
#
_symmetry.space_group_name_H-M   'P 1'
#
loop_
_entity.id
_entity.type
_entity.pdbx_description
1 polymer ?
#
loop_
_entity_poly.entity_id
_entity_poly.type
_entity_poly.pdbx_seq_one_letter_code
_entity_poly.pdbx_strand_id
1 'polypeptide(L)'
;MNRLYPVGIQNFEDLRSRGYIYVDKTSLLYTLVQTGKYYFLSRPRRFGKSLMISTLEAYFLGKRELFKGLAMERLEKDWAVHPVLHMDLNTEKYDTEASLENKLELTLKQWEAEYGHNPDEYSVATRFEGVIRRAAKKMGQKVVVLIDEYDKPMLQAITNPELQTKFRNTLKAFYGALKSCDGSIHFAMLTGVTKFSKVSVFSDLNNLMDISMDNRYAELCGISDAELHQYFDEDIHSLADALGVDYTKACGLLKENYDGYHFCYKSVGMYNPFSLLNTFAKKQIGSYWFETGTPTYLVELMKLHHYPVEEIEHIVTSGPVLDSIDAASTDPVPVIYQSGYLTIKDYNAEFENYTLGFPNREVEQGFLRFLLPHYASVSVSKSPYEIQCFVGEVRKGDVDGFLSRLQTFFDDTPYELARDREVHYQNILYIVFKLMGFHTEVEYRTSRGRVDLVLKTSDYIYVMEFKLNGTAEEAMQQIEEKGYASAFVSDGRKVIKVGVNFSEETRSIERWIVA
;
A
#
# COMPACT_ATOMS: atom_id res chain seq x y z
N MET A 1 -7.64 0.19 33.99
CA MET A 1 -6.22 0.20 33.55
C MET A 1 -6.16 0.84 32.17
N ASN A 2 -5.18 1.69 31.89
CA ASN A 2 -5.05 2.19 30.51
C ASN A 2 -4.71 1.01 29.60
N ARG A 3 -5.50 0.80 28.55
CA ARG A 3 -5.22 -0.20 27.52
C ARG A 3 -3.94 0.19 26.78
N LEU A 4 -3.05 -0.78 26.54
CA LEU A 4 -1.79 -0.56 25.85
C LEU A 4 -1.92 -1.01 24.39
N TYR A 5 -1.82 -0.06 23.46
CA TYR A 5 -1.87 -0.34 22.02
C TYR A 5 -0.46 -0.58 21.47
N PRO A 6 -0.21 -1.69 20.76
CA PRO A 6 1.13 -2.03 20.26
C PRO A 6 1.48 -1.25 18.98
N VAL A 7 1.38 0.09 19.03
CA VAL A 7 1.75 0.93 17.90
C VAL A 7 3.25 0.84 17.64
N GLY A 8 3.63 0.23 16.51
CA GLY A 8 5.04 0.05 16.13
C GLY A 8 5.78 -1.09 16.85
N ILE A 9 5.12 -1.87 17.68
CA ILE A 9 5.72 -3.04 18.34
C ILE A 9 5.62 -4.25 17.42
N GLN A 10 6.76 -4.84 17.09
CA GLN A 10 6.88 -5.98 16.17
C GLN A 10 7.35 -7.27 16.87
N ASN A 11 7.87 -7.14 18.09
CA ASN A 11 8.33 -8.27 18.88
C ASN A 11 7.19 -8.87 19.70
N PHE A 12 6.87 -10.15 19.48
CA PHE A 12 5.78 -10.85 20.14
C PHE A 12 6.02 -11.03 21.65
N GLU A 13 7.26 -11.33 22.05
CA GLU A 13 7.63 -11.48 23.46
C GLU A 13 7.46 -10.17 24.24
N ASP A 14 7.93 -9.04 23.67
CA ASP A 14 7.76 -7.70 24.28
C ASP A 14 6.27 -7.35 24.38
N LEU A 15 5.49 -7.64 23.32
CA LEU A 15 4.07 -7.41 23.29
C LEU A 15 3.33 -8.18 24.39
N ARG A 16 3.61 -9.49 24.53
CA ARG A 16 2.93 -10.36 25.48
C ARG A 16 3.37 -10.10 26.92
N SER A 17 4.66 -9.92 27.16
CA SER A 17 5.22 -9.70 28.50
C SER A 17 4.76 -8.38 29.12
N ARG A 18 4.53 -7.34 28.30
CA ARG A 18 4.10 -6.03 28.76
C ARG A 18 2.58 -5.84 28.75
N GLY A 19 1.81 -6.85 28.33
CA GLY A 19 0.35 -6.84 28.37
C GLY A 19 -0.32 -5.91 27.33
N TYR A 20 0.31 -5.72 26.18
CA TYR A 20 -0.34 -5.04 25.05
C TYR A 20 -1.49 -5.86 24.48
N ILE A 21 -2.44 -5.18 23.84
CA ILE A 21 -3.52 -5.84 23.12
C ILE A 21 -2.92 -6.68 21.98
N TYR A 22 -3.34 -7.92 21.87
CA TYR A 22 -2.98 -8.82 20.78
C TYR A 22 -4.24 -9.41 20.14
N VAL A 23 -4.45 -9.14 18.85
CA VAL A 23 -5.49 -9.80 18.06
C VAL A 23 -5.00 -11.19 17.68
N ASP A 24 -5.65 -12.21 18.23
CA ASP A 24 -5.16 -13.58 18.16
C ASP A 24 -5.31 -14.21 16.77
N LYS A 25 -4.21 -14.33 16.05
CA LYS A 25 -4.09 -15.03 14.76
C LYS A 25 -3.46 -16.41 14.89
N THR A 26 -3.21 -16.88 16.11
CA THR A 26 -2.41 -18.07 16.34
C THR A 26 -3.06 -19.38 15.88
N SER A 27 -4.39 -19.41 15.73
CA SER A 27 -5.07 -20.56 15.11
C SER A 27 -4.73 -20.71 13.62
N LEU A 28 -4.64 -19.60 12.89
CA LEU A 28 -4.23 -19.59 11.48
C LEU A 28 -2.74 -19.97 11.34
N LEU A 29 -1.89 -19.46 12.25
CA LEU A 29 -0.46 -19.83 12.29
C LEU A 29 -0.28 -21.32 12.57
N TYR A 30 -1.05 -21.89 13.50
CA TYR A 30 -1.01 -23.32 13.77
C TYR A 30 -1.40 -24.13 12.53
N THR A 31 -2.50 -23.77 11.86
CA THR A 31 -2.91 -24.41 10.62
C THR A 31 -1.82 -24.31 9.53
N LEU A 32 -1.19 -23.14 9.39
CA LEU A 32 -0.10 -22.92 8.44
C LEU A 32 1.06 -23.89 8.67
N VAL A 33 1.51 -24.00 9.92
CA VAL A 33 2.63 -24.88 10.31
C VAL A 33 2.29 -26.36 10.11
N GLN A 34 1.03 -26.78 10.32
CA GLN A 34 0.61 -28.17 10.16
C GLN A 34 0.37 -28.59 8.70
N THR A 35 0.10 -27.64 7.79
CA THR A 35 -0.37 -27.96 6.43
C THR A 35 0.70 -27.88 5.35
N GLY A 36 1.87 -27.31 5.64
CA GLY A 36 2.93 -27.20 4.65
C GLY A 36 4.28 -26.81 5.25
N LYS A 37 5.24 -26.54 4.38
CA LYS A 37 6.63 -26.39 4.79
C LYS A 37 7.27 -25.09 4.33
N TYR A 38 7.06 -24.68 3.08
CA TYR A 38 7.66 -23.48 2.48
C TYR A 38 6.57 -22.50 2.10
N TYR A 39 6.58 -21.34 2.70
CA TYR A 39 5.56 -20.33 2.46
C TYR A 39 6.13 -18.98 2.09
N PHE A 40 5.40 -18.30 1.23
CA PHE A 40 5.62 -16.91 0.88
C PHE A 40 4.35 -16.09 1.16
N LEU A 41 4.51 -14.93 1.80
CA LEU A 41 3.44 -13.98 2.04
C LEU A 41 3.86 -12.55 1.69
N SER A 42 3.17 -11.93 0.76
CA SER A 42 3.24 -10.48 0.59
C SER A 42 2.03 -9.79 1.23
N ARG A 43 2.29 -8.68 1.92
CA ARG A 43 1.27 -7.78 2.47
C ARG A 43 1.83 -6.36 2.46
N PRO A 44 0.97 -5.34 2.37
CA PRO A 44 1.40 -3.96 2.51
C PRO A 44 2.17 -3.72 3.80
N ARG A 45 2.90 -2.62 3.88
CA ARG A 45 3.58 -2.20 5.12
C ARG A 45 2.56 -2.01 6.25
N ARG A 46 3.00 -2.24 7.49
CA ARG A 46 2.20 -2.02 8.72
C ARG A 46 0.99 -2.94 8.91
N PHE A 47 0.92 -4.06 8.19
CA PHE A 47 -0.14 -5.07 8.35
C PHE A 47 0.19 -6.16 9.38
N GLY A 48 1.36 -6.12 10.04
CA GLY A 48 1.71 -7.06 11.10
C GLY A 48 2.55 -8.26 10.63
N LYS A 49 3.19 -8.22 9.44
CA LYS A 49 4.09 -9.28 8.94
C LYS A 49 5.21 -9.61 9.94
N SER A 50 5.96 -8.61 10.38
CA SER A 50 7.08 -8.79 11.32
C SER A 50 6.61 -9.32 12.68
N LEU A 51 5.44 -8.91 13.16
CA LEU A 51 4.84 -9.48 14.37
C LEU A 51 4.47 -10.95 14.17
N MET A 52 3.93 -11.32 13.02
CA MET A 52 3.64 -12.70 12.63
C MET A 52 4.93 -13.55 12.60
N ILE A 53 6.01 -13.05 11.99
CA ILE A 53 7.33 -13.71 11.98
C ILE A 53 7.84 -13.88 13.40
N SER A 54 7.78 -12.84 14.25
CA SER A 54 8.19 -12.92 15.66
C SER A 54 7.32 -13.90 16.47
N THR A 55 6.02 -14.03 16.15
CA THR A 55 5.13 -15.01 16.77
C THR A 55 5.55 -16.44 16.39
N LEU A 56 5.86 -16.70 15.11
CA LEU A 56 6.38 -17.99 14.66
C LEU A 56 7.73 -18.32 15.28
N GLU A 57 8.62 -17.34 15.39
CA GLU A 57 9.91 -17.51 16.08
C GLU A 57 9.71 -17.95 17.54
N ALA A 58 8.86 -17.25 18.29
CA ALA A 58 8.55 -17.60 19.67
C ALA A 58 7.93 -19.00 19.79
N TYR A 59 7.07 -19.40 18.86
CA TYR A 59 6.47 -20.72 18.80
C TYR A 59 7.52 -21.82 18.60
N PHE A 60 8.39 -21.66 17.59
CA PHE A 60 9.41 -22.67 17.29
C PHE A 60 10.56 -22.71 18.31
N LEU A 61 10.76 -21.63 19.06
CA LEU A 61 11.66 -21.61 20.22
C LEU A 61 11.03 -22.24 21.48
N GLY A 62 9.79 -22.73 21.40
CA GLY A 62 9.09 -23.40 22.52
C GLY A 62 8.69 -22.46 23.66
N LYS A 63 8.54 -21.14 23.42
CA LYS A 63 8.17 -20.13 24.43
C LYS A 63 6.68 -20.20 24.78
N ARG A 64 6.23 -21.35 25.27
CA ARG A 64 4.80 -21.66 25.52
C ARG A 64 4.10 -20.62 26.40
N GLU A 65 4.77 -20.04 27.36
CA GLU A 65 4.24 -19.08 28.32
C GLU A 65 3.71 -17.81 27.63
N LEU A 66 4.28 -17.43 26.47
CA LEU A 66 3.81 -16.27 25.69
C LEU A 66 2.46 -16.52 25.01
N PHE A 67 2.09 -17.77 24.82
CA PHE A 67 0.85 -18.17 24.16
C PHE A 67 -0.31 -18.40 25.13
N LYS A 68 -0.10 -18.18 26.42
CA LYS A 68 -1.14 -18.34 27.44
C LYS A 68 -2.38 -17.53 27.10
N GLY A 69 -3.54 -18.21 27.03
CA GLY A 69 -4.84 -17.63 26.68
C GLY A 69 -5.09 -17.47 25.17
N LEU A 70 -4.13 -17.79 24.31
CA LEU A 70 -4.28 -17.77 22.86
C LEU A 70 -4.73 -19.14 22.31
N ALA A 71 -5.26 -19.15 21.09
CA ALA A 71 -5.76 -20.37 20.45
C ALA A 71 -4.69 -21.45 20.33
N MET A 72 -3.46 -21.10 20.02
CA MET A 72 -2.34 -22.03 19.85
C MET A 72 -2.02 -22.80 21.15
N GLU A 73 -2.21 -22.21 22.34
CA GLU A 73 -2.01 -22.93 23.61
C GLU A 73 -2.87 -24.18 23.72
N ARG A 74 -4.08 -24.15 23.16
CA ARG A 74 -5.03 -25.27 23.18
C ARG A 74 -4.79 -26.26 22.05
N LEU A 75 -4.29 -25.78 20.92
CA LEU A 75 -4.09 -26.58 19.70
C LEU A 75 -2.76 -27.35 19.75
N GLU A 76 -1.68 -26.70 20.19
CA GLU A 76 -0.36 -27.31 20.26
C GLU A 76 -0.18 -28.12 21.53
N LYS A 77 0.35 -29.34 21.39
CA LYS A 77 0.58 -30.26 22.52
C LYS A 77 2.06 -30.52 22.83
N ASP A 78 2.89 -30.53 21.77
CA ASP A 78 4.27 -31.02 21.91
C ASP A 78 5.28 -29.90 22.19
N TRP A 79 5.03 -28.68 21.71
CA TRP A 79 5.90 -27.51 21.89
C TRP A 79 7.38 -27.83 21.58
N ALA A 80 7.61 -28.55 20.47
CA ALA A 80 8.94 -28.94 20.04
C ALA A 80 9.83 -27.72 19.79
N VAL A 81 11.06 -27.77 20.33
CA VAL A 81 12.03 -26.67 20.15
C VAL A 81 12.87 -26.94 18.91
N HIS A 82 12.89 -26.00 17.98
CA HIS A 82 13.66 -26.04 16.76
C HIS A 82 14.74 -24.96 16.72
N PRO A 83 15.90 -25.20 16.07
CA PRO A 83 16.81 -24.09 15.75
C PRO A 83 16.14 -23.15 14.76
N VAL A 84 16.09 -21.85 15.08
CA VAL A 84 15.47 -20.82 14.24
C VAL A 84 16.56 -19.93 13.64
N LEU A 85 16.59 -19.86 12.33
CA LEU A 85 17.43 -18.92 11.55
C LEU A 85 16.54 -17.78 11.08
N HIS A 86 16.54 -16.68 11.81
CA HIS A 86 15.75 -15.47 11.50
C HIS A 86 16.63 -14.40 10.86
N MET A 87 16.19 -13.85 9.73
CA MET A 87 16.85 -12.75 9.02
C MET A 87 15.84 -11.67 8.65
N ASP A 88 16.14 -10.43 9.04
CA ASP A 88 15.41 -9.23 8.63
C ASP A 88 16.29 -8.40 7.68
N LEU A 89 15.81 -8.18 6.45
CA LEU A 89 16.49 -7.38 5.42
C LEU A 89 16.14 -5.88 5.49
N ASN A 90 15.32 -5.44 6.43
CA ASN A 90 14.89 -4.05 6.53
C ASN A 90 15.97 -3.10 7.13
N THR A 91 17.02 -3.63 7.72
CA THR A 91 17.98 -2.88 8.55
C THR A 91 19.12 -2.22 7.78
N GLU A 92 19.18 -2.39 6.45
CA GLU A 92 20.30 -1.91 5.62
C GLU A 92 19.79 -0.98 4.52
N LYS A 93 20.69 -0.10 4.02
CA LYS A 93 20.48 0.69 2.82
C LYS A 93 21.13 0.00 1.63
N TYR A 94 20.34 -0.42 0.65
CA TYR A 94 20.77 -1.19 -0.51
C TYR A 94 21.01 -0.29 -1.72
N ASP A 95 22.06 0.53 -1.67
CA ASP A 95 22.46 1.46 -2.74
C ASP A 95 23.74 1.05 -3.49
N THR A 96 24.43 0.01 -3.02
CA THR A 96 25.63 -0.55 -3.66
C THR A 96 25.56 -2.09 -3.70
N GLU A 97 26.28 -2.70 -4.62
CA GLU A 97 26.37 -4.17 -4.73
C GLU A 97 26.83 -4.83 -3.42
N ALA A 98 27.83 -4.23 -2.77
CA ALA A 98 28.39 -4.73 -1.51
C ALA A 98 27.39 -4.66 -0.33
N SER A 99 26.38 -3.80 -0.37
CA SER A 99 25.47 -3.63 0.75
C SER A 99 24.66 -4.89 1.07
N LEU A 100 24.18 -5.61 0.04
CA LEU A 100 23.47 -6.88 0.24
C LEU A 100 24.43 -7.99 0.69
N GLU A 101 25.59 -8.11 0.06
CA GLU A 101 26.59 -9.12 0.45
C GLU A 101 27.04 -8.93 1.90
N ASN A 102 27.33 -7.69 2.30
CA ASN A 102 27.70 -7.37 3.67
C ASN A 102 26.62 -7.76 4.69
N LYS A 103 25.34 -7.49 4.36
CA LYS A 103 24.21 -7.90 5.23
C LYS A 103 24.11 -9.40 5.36
N LEU A 104 24.21 -10.15 4.26
CA LEU A 104 24.17 -11.61 4.28
C LEU A 104 25.38 -12.19 5.04
N GLU A 105 26.59 -11.66 4.81
CA GLU A 105 27.77 -12.07 5.53
C GLU A 105 27.68 -11.84 7.04
N LEU A 106 27.19 -10.66 7.46
CA LEU A 106 27.02 -10.35 8.87
C LEU A 106 26.05 -11.34 9.53
N THR A 107 24.93 -11.62 8.87
CA THR A 107 23.94 -12.59 9.36
C THR A 107 24.53 -13.99 9.45
N LEU A 108 25.27 -14.43 8.43
CA LEU A 108 25.94 -15.73 8.43
C LEU A 108 26.96 -15.83 9.57
N LYS A 109 27.78 -14.79 9.79
CA LYS A 109 28.76 -14.77 10.91
C LYS A 109 28.07 -14.93 12.27
N GLN A 110 26.88 -14.33 12.48
CA GLN A 110 26.10 -14.50 13.70
C GLN A 110 25.65 -15.96 13.89
N TRP A 111 25.09 -16.56 12.83
CA TRP A 111 24.66 -17.97 12.89
C TRP A 111 25.85 -18.94 13.01
N GLU A 112 26.97 -18.66 12.34
CA GLU A 112 28.21 -19.46 12.45
C GLU A 112 28.82 -19.39 13.86
N ALA A 113 28.71 -18.26 14.56
CA ALA A 113 29.14 -18.15 15.95
C ALA A 113 28.38 -19.12 16.86
N GLU A 114 27.10 -19.36 16.54
CA GLU A 114 26.27 -20.29 17.31
C GLU A 114 26.41 -21.74 16.83
N TYR A 115 26.38 -21.99 15.51
CA TYR A 115 26.31 -23.36 14.96
C TYR A 115 27.64 -23.87 14.38
N GLY A 116 28.68 -23.05 14.40
CA GLY A 116 30.00 -23.37 13.87
C GLY A 116 30.22 -22.90 12.44
N HIS A 117 31.50 -22.80 12.08
CA HIS A 117 32.00 -22.36 10.75
C HIS A 117 32.81 -23.49 10.10
N ASN A 118 32.73 -23.55 8.75
CA ASN A 118 33.59 -24.42 7.94
C ASN A 118 34.36 -23.55 6.92
N PRO A 119 35.71 -23.52 6.96
CA PRO A 119 36.52 -22.70 6.07
C PRO A 119 36.44 -23.10 4.59
N ASP A 120 35.92 -24.28 4.25
CA ASP A 120 35.74 -24.73 2.87
C ASP A 120 34.46 -24.20 2.24
N GLU A 121 33.62 -23.45 2.99
CA GLU A 121 32.40 -22.82 2.50
C GLU A 121 32.69 -21.38 2.06
N TYR A 122 32.91 -21.15 0.77
CA TYR A 122 33.42 -19.88 0.23
C TYR A 122 32.37 -18.83 -0.11
N SER A 123 31.14 -19.25 -0.46
CA SER A 123 30.07 -18.33 -0.88
C SER A 123 29.01 -18.19 0.20
N VAL A 124 28.25 -17.08 0.16
CA VAL A 124 27.10 -16.88 1.05
C VAL A 124 26.09 -18.03 0.96
N ALA A 125 25.91 -18.62 -0.22
CA ALA A 125 25.02 -19.77 -0.43
C ALA A 125 25.54 -21.04 0.26
N THR A 126 26.81 -21.41 0.03
CA THR A 126 27.42 -22.62 0.65
C THR A 126 27.54 -22.50 2.16
N ARG A 127 27.83 -21.31 2.69
CA ARG A 127 27.84 -21.04 4.14
C ARG A 127 26.45 -21.19 4.74
N PHE A 128 25.41 -20.69 4.06
CA PHE A 128 24.03 -20.86 4.51
C PHE A 128 23.61 -22.33 4.54
N GLU A 129 23.93 -23.11 3.50
CA GLU A 129 23.72 -24.55 3.52
C GLU A 129 24.44 -25.23 4.70
N GLY A 130 25.69 -24.87 4.93
CA GLY A 130 26.49 -25.40 6.03
C GLY A 130 25.90 -25.08 7.40
N VAL A 131 25.47 -23.85 7.61
CA VAL A 131 24.79 -23.42 8.85
C VAL A 131 23.50 -24.22 9.08
N ILE A 132 22.64 -24.39 8.06
CA ILE A 132 21.39 -25.18 8.16
C ILE A 132 21.72 -26.61 8.60
N ARG A 133 22.68 -27.28 7.97
CA ARG A 133 23.07 -28.67 8.28
C ARG A 133 23.66 -28.81 9.67
N ARG A 134 24.53 -27.87 10.09
CA ARG A 134 25.17 -27.86 11.40
C ARG A 134 24.15 -27.56 12.51
N ALA A 135 23.25 -26.61 12.32
CA ALA A 135 22.18 -26.30 13.26
C ALA A 135 21.27 -27.51 13.49
N ALA A 136 20.82 -28.18 12.41
CA ALA A 136 20.01 -29.38 12.50
C ALA A 136 20.74 -30.51 13.26
N LYS A 137 22.03 -30.73 12.96
CA LYS A 137 22.84 -31.76 13.63
C LYS A 137 23.06 -31.44 15.10
N LYS A 138 23.36 -30.18 15.44
CA LYS A 138 23.64 -29.73 16.81
C LYS A 138 22.43 -29.88 17.72
N MET A 139 21.25 -29.51 17.24
CA MET A 139 20.01 -29.53 18.01
C MET A 139 19.26 -30.87 17.94
N GLY A 140 19.63 -31.76 17.00
CA GLY A 140 18.88 -33.00 16.75
C GLY A 140 17.47 -32.79 16.22
N GLN A 141 17.18 -31.57 15.77
CA GLN A 141 15.89 -31.12 15.23
C GLN A 141 16.09 -30.39 13.91
N LYS A 142 15.09 -30.47 13.00
CA LYS A 142 15.12 -29.74 11.75
C LYS A 142 15.01 -28.22 11.97
N VAL A 143 15.64 -27.47 11.10
CA VAL A 143 15.75 -25.99 11.18
C VAL A 143 14.48 -25.32 10.72
N VAL A 144 14.15 -24.21 11.36
CA VAL A 144 13.15 -23.23 10.90
C VAL A 144 13.87 -22.03 10.32
N VAL A 145 13.44 -21.59 9.13
CA VAL A 145 14.01 -20.41 8.45
C VAL A 145 12.93 -19.35 8.32
N LEU A 146 13.16 -18.18 8.91
CA LEU A 146 12.25 -17.04 8.87
C LEU A 146 12.95 -15.85 8.23
N ILE A 147 12.42 -15.33 7.12
CA ILE A 147 12.99 -14.20 6.37
C ILE A 147 11.94 -13.12 6.26
N ASP A 148 12.22 -11.97 6.87
CA ASP A 148 11.36 -10.79 6.81
C ASP A 148 11.90 -9.77 5.80
N GLU A 149 10.99 -9.07 5.08
CA GLU A 149 11.29 -8.01 4.10
C GLU A 149 12.28 -8.47 2.99
N TYR A 150 12.09 -9.71 2.47
CA TYR A 150 12.99 -10.34 1.48
C TYR A 150 13.23 -9.49 0.23
N ASP A 151 12.27 -8.65 -0.13
CA ASP A 151 12.21 -7.83 -1.34
C ASP A 151 12.83 -6.43 -1.17
N LYS A 152 13.22 -6.06 0.04
CA LYS A 152 13.77 -4.74 0.34
C LYS A 152 14.95 -4.33 -0.53
N PRO A 153 15.96 -5.19 -0.79
CA PRO A 153 17.05 -4.87 -1.70
C PRO A 153 16.56 -4.59 -3.12
N MET A 154 15.64 -5.42 -3.62
CA MET A 154 15.09 -5.31 -4.97
C MET A 154 14.25 -4.04 -5.15
N LEU A 155 13.46 -3.66 -4.13
CA LEU A 155 12.65 -2.45 -4.13
C LEU A 155 13.50 -1.18 -4.13
N GLN A 156 14.57 -1.15 -3.36
CA GLN A 156 15.47 0.01 -3.32
C GLN A 156 16.26 0.18 -4.62
N ALA A 157 16.50 -0.90 -5.36
CA ALA A 157 17.17 -0.90 -6.65
C ALA A 157 16.22 -0.81 -7.86
N ILE A 158 14.91 -0.52 -7.65
CA ILE A 158 13.90 -0.63 -8.72
C ILE A 158 14.16 0.33 -9.90
N THR A 159 14.78 1.47 -9.65
CA THR A 159 15.17 2.46 -10.68
C THR A 159 16.58 2.21 -11.25
N ASN A 160 17.29 1.19 -10.76
CA ASN A 160 18.61 0.80 -11.23
C ASN A 160 18.62 -0.67 -11.68
N PRO A 161 18.35 -0.96 -12.97
CA PRO A 161 18.21 -2.34 -13.48
C PRO A 161 19.48 -3.19 -13.34
N GLU A 162 20.67 -2.57 -13.42
CA GLU A 162 21.93 -3.28 -13.25
C GLU A 162 22.12 -3.77 -11.82
N LEU A 163 21.95 -2.87 -10.84
CA LEU A 163 22.03 -3.21 -9.42
C LEU A 163 20.95 -4.22 -9.02
N GLN A 164 19.73 -4.04 -9.52
CA GLN A 164 18.63 -4.97 -9.29
C GLN A 164 18.93 -6.37 -9.81
N THR A 165 19.57 -6.48 -10.98
CA THR A 165 19.99 -7.78 -11.56
C THR A 165 21.04 -8.46 -10.68
N LYS A 166 22.00 -7.72 -10.14
CA LYS A 166 23.01 -8.23 -9.21
C LYS A 166 22.37 -8.75 -7.93
N PHE A 167 21.52 -7.96 -7.29
CA PHE A 167 20.78 -8.37 -6.08
C PHE A 167 19.93 -9.62 -6.31
N ARG A 168 19.23 -9.67 -7.46
CA ARG A 168 18.47 -10.86 -7.87
C ARG A 168 19.31 -12.12 -7.89
N ASN A 169 20.48 -12.06 -8.53
CA ASN A 169 21.37 -13.20 -8.65
C ASN A 169 21.92 -13.66 -7.30
N THR A 170 22.30 -12.72 -6.44
CA THR A 170 22.77 -13.00 -5.08
C THR A 170 21.68 -13.64 -4.23
N LEU A 171 20.46 -13.08 -4.22
CA LEU A 171 19.33 -13.63 -3.47
C LEU A 171 18.88 -14.99 -4.00
N LYS A 172 18.88 -15.18 -5.34
CA LYS A 172 18.56 -16.46 -5.96
C LYS A 172 19.53 -17.57 -5.51
N ALA A 173 20.84 -17.28 -5.53
CA ALA A 173 21.85 -18.22 -5.05
C ALA A 173 21.68 -18.51 -3.56
N PHE A 174 21.45 -17.49 -2.74
CA PHE A 174 21.27 -17.63 -1.29
C PHE A 174 20.04 -18.48 -0.94
N TYR A 175 18.87 -18.18 -1.53
CA TYR A 175 17.64 -18.94 -1.27
C TYR A 175 17.66 -20.34 -1.87
N GLY A 176 18.49 -20.60 -2.87
CA GLY A 176 18.72 -21.94 -3.42
C GLY A 176 19.15 -22.97 -2.37
N ALA A 177 19.82 -22.52 -1.29
CA ALA A 177 20.18 -23.34 -0.14
C ALA A 177 18.98 -24.00 0.54
N LEU A 178 17.80 -23.36 0.51
CA LEU A 178 16.57 -23.93 1.08
C LEU A 178 16.18 -25.24 0.40
N LYS A 179 16.34 -25.31 -0.92
CA LYS A 179 16.07 -26.53 -1.71
C LYS A 179 17.14 -27.59 -1.46
N SER A 180 18.40 -27.20 -1.49
CA SER A 180 19.54 -28.11 -1.26
C SER A 180 19.51 -28.75 0.15
N CYS A 181 18.92 -28.05 1.12
CA CYS A 181 18.81 -28.49 2.52
C CYS A 181 17.43 -28.98 2.91
N ASP A 182 16.56 -29.37 1.96
CA ASP A 182 15.17 -29.76 2.24
C ASP A 182 15.03 -30.77 3.38
N GLY A 183 15.86 -31.81 3.40
CA GLY A 183 15.85 -32.84 4.46
C GLY A 183 16.13 -32.30 5.87
N SER A 184 16.82 -31.16 6.01
CA SER A 184 17.22 -30.52 7.27
C SER A 184 16.30 -29.37 7.69
N ILE A 185 15.34 -28.96 6.86
CA ILE A 185 14.41 -27.88 7.15
C ILE A 185 13.08 -28.47 7.62
N HIS A 186 12.52 -27.92 8.69
CA HIS A 186 11.18 -28.18 9.20
C HIS A 186 10.14 -27.26 8.56
N PHE A 187 10.44 -25.96 8.58
CA PHE A 187 9.53 -24.90 8.12
C PHE A 187 10.33 -23.71 7.58
N ALA A 188 9.82 -23.06 6.55
CA ALA A 188 10.40 -21.81 6.06
C ALA A 188 9.29 -20.83 5.69
N MET A 189 9.42 -19.58 6.12
CA MET A 189 8.50 -18.48 5.82
C MET A 189 9.27 -17.26 5.33
N LEU A 190 8.89 -16.77 4.15
CA LEU A 190 9.44 -15.55 3.58
C LEU A 190 8.32 -14.50 3.51
N THR A 191 8.58 -13.29 3.98
CA THR A 191 7.64 -12.18 3.90
C THR A 191 8.23 -11.00 3.16
N GLY A 192 7.36 -10.21 2.54
CA GLY A 192 7.73 -8.97 1.86
C GLY A 192 6.53 -8.08 1.58
N VAL A 193 6.77 -6.96 0.94
CA VAL A 193 5.73 -6.07 0.42
C VAL A 193 5.35 -6.50 -0.98
N THR A 194 6.35 -6.83 -1.81
CA THR A 194 6.18 -7.08 -3.23
C THR A 194 6.58 -8.51 -3.62
N LYS A 195 6.02 -8.96 -4.73
CA LYS A 195 6.40 -10.22 -5.37
C LYS A 195 7.23 -9.91 -6.61
N PHE A 196 8.54 -10.00 -6.50
CA PHE A 196 9.37 -10.08 -7.69
C PHE A 196 9.13 -11.42 -8.36
N SER A 197 8.95 -11.43 -9.70
CA SER A 197 8.44 -12.58 -10.44
C SER A 197 9.10 -13.88 -10.00
N LYS A 198 8.30 -14.96 -9.86
CA LYS A 198 8.78 -16.30 -9.46
C LYS A 198 9.98 -16.78 -10.30
N VAL A 199 10.06 -16.31 -11.55
CA VAL A 199 11.15 -16.61 -12.47
C VAL A 199 12.45 -15.91 -12.06
N SER A 200 12.41 -14.87 -11.23
CA SER A 200 13.60 -14.07 -10.94
C SER A 200 14.37 -14.47 -9.68
N VAL A 201 13.70 -14.57 -8.52
CA VAL A 201 14.37 -14.85 -7.23
C VAL A 201 14.10 -16.28 -6.75
N PHE A 202 12.90 -16.80 -7.01
CA PHE A 202 12.45 -18.10 -6.51
C PHE A 202 12.31 -19.16 -7.61
N SER A 203 12.90 -18.97 -8.80
CA SER A 203 12.79 -19.93 -9.91
C SER A 203 13.24 -21.34 -9.52
N ASP A 204 14.16 -21.44 -8.58
CA ASP A 204 14.70 -22.72 -8.11
C ASP A 204 13.94 -23.28 -6.91
N LEU A 205 13.02 -22.50 -6.31
CA LEU A 205 12.15 -22.87 -5.18
C LEU A 205 10.72 -23.15 -5.66
N ASN A 206 10.55 -24.12 -6.54
CA ASN A 206 9.24 -24.52 -7.08
C ASN A 206 8.28 -25.12 -6.03
N ASN A 207 8.76 -25.45 -4.84
CA ASN A 207 7.99 -25.91 -3.71
C ASN A 207 7.50 -24.78 -2.77
N LEU A 208 7.81 -23.52 -3.07
CA LEU A 208 7.37 -22.36 -2.30
C LEU A 208 5.88 -22.09 -2.58
N MET A 209 5.05 -22.23 -1.54
CA MET A 209 3.62 -21.95 -1.60
C MET A 209 3.37 -20.46 -1.34
N ASP A 210 2.92 -19.76 -2.36
CA ASP A 210 2.47 -18.38 -2.22
C ASP A 210 1.06 -18.35 -1.64
N ILE A 211 0.92 -17.80 -0.44
CA ILE A 211 -0.36 -17.67 0.28
C ILE A 211 -0.92 -16.24 0.24
N SER A 212 -0.33 -15.36 -0.54
CA SER A 212 -0.72 -13.94 -0.54
C SER A 212 -2.15 -13.71 -1.02
N MET A 213 -2.63 -14.51 -1.99
CA MET A 213 -4.02 -14.46 -2.49
C MET A 213 -4.83 -15.71 -2.11
N ASP A 214 -4.36 -16.50 -1.14
CA ASP A 214 -5.08 -17.67 -0.64
C ASP A 214 -6.13 -17.26 0.39
N ASN A 215 -7.40 -17.57 0.10
CA ASN A 215 -8.53 -17.20 0.95
C ASN A 215 -8.42 -17.76 2.39
N ARG A 216 -7.77 -18.92 2.56
CA ARG A 216 -7.55 -19.54 3.89
C ARG A 216 -6.69 -18.67 4.82
N TYR A 217 -5.83 -17.82 4.25
CA TYR A 217 -4.85 -17.00 4.95
C TYR A 217 -5.05 -15.48 4.74
N ALA A 218 -6.20 -15.10 4.20
CA ALA A 218 -6.52 -13.69 3.95
C ALA A 218 -6.50 -12.86 5.25
N GLU A 219 -6.97 -13.45 6.36
CA GLU A 219 -7.04 -12.79 7.67
C GLU A 219 -5.76 -12.97 8.53
N LEU A 220 -4.69 -13.56 7.99
CA LEU A 220 -3.45 -13.79 8.73
C LEU A 220 -2.79 -12.48 9.20
N CYS A 221 -2.94 -11.42 8.42
CA CYS A 221 -2.48 -10.06 8.72
C CYS A 221 -3.63 -9.08 8.56
N GLY A 222 -3.62 -8.00 9.35
CA GLY A 222 -4.72 -7.04 9.39
C GLY A 222 -5.71 -7.34 10.53
N ILE A 223 -6.77 -6.55 10.61
CA ILE A 223 -7.85 -6.72 11.59
C ILE A 223 -9.15 -6.78 10.80
N SER A 224 -9.95 -7.85 10.95
CA SER A 224 -11.27 -7.96 10.34
C SER A 224 -12.32 -7.18 11.14
N ASP A 225 -13.48 -6.94 10.54
CA ASP A 225 -14.59 -6.25 11.20
C ASP A 225 -15.08 -7.02 12.46
N ALA A 226 -15.11 -8.34 12.38
CA ALA A 226 -15.45 -9.19 13.52
C ALA A 226 -14.43 -9.05 14.67
N GLU A 227 -13.14 -9.01 14.34
CA GLU A 227 -12.08 -8.81 15.33
C GLU A 227 -12.07 -7.38 15.88
N LEU A 228 -12.39 -6.37 15.07
CA LEU A 228 -12.56 -5.00 15.54
C LEU A 228 -13.59 -4.94 16.67
N HIS A 229 -14.77 -5.51 16.48
CA HIS A 229 -15.81 -5.54 17.51
C HIS A 229 -15.45 -6.46 18.68
N GLN A 230 -14.76 -7.58 18.44
CA GLN A 230 -14.35 -8.49 19.51
C GLN A 230 -13.31 -7.88 20.46
N TYR A 231 -12.32 -7.17 19.92
CA TYR A 231 -11.17 -6.72 20.70
C TYR A 231 -11.22 -5.24 21.08
N PHE A 232 -11.98 -4.41 20.36
CA PHE A 232 -11.92 -2.93 20.46
C PHE A 232 -13.28 -2.26 20.69
N ASP A 233 -14.32 -2.99 21.09
CA ASP A 233 -15.66 -2.42 21.27
C ASP A 233 -15.68 -1.24 22.26
N GLU A 234 -15.02 -1.39 23.42
CA GLU A 234 -14.87 -0.31 24.40
C GLU A 234 -14.09 0.89 23.86
N ASP A 235 -13.11 0.64 22.98
CA ASP A 235 -12.29 1.68 22.36
C ASP A 235 -13.10 2.47 21.33
N ILE A 236 -14.02 1.80 20.61
CA ILE A 236 -14.96 2.46 19.68
C ILE A 236 -15.90 3.39 20.45
N HIS A 237 -16.46 2.95 21.59
CA HIS A 237 -17.27 3.81 22.46
C HIS A 237 -16.47 5.02 22.95
N SER A 238 -15.24 4.81 23.42
CA SER A 238 -14.37 5.89 23.88
C SER A 238 -13.97 6.86 22.75
N LEU A 239 -13.83 6.37 21.51
CA LEU A 239 -13.60 7.20 20.33
C LEU A 239 -14.85 8.02 19.98
N ALA A 240 -16.04 7.40 20.01
CA ALA A 240 -17.31 8.07 19.75
C ALA A 240 -17.52 9.25 20.71
N ASP A 241 -17.29 9.03 22.01
CA ASP A 241 -17.35 10.09 23.03
C ASP A 241 -16.37 11.24 22.73
N ALA A 242 -15.12 10.90 22.38
CA ALA A 242 -14.08 11.90 22.09
C ALA A 242 -14.39 12.73 20.83
N LEU A 243 -15.05 12.11 19.83
CA LEU A 243 -15.46 12.78 18.59
C LEU A 243 -16.81 13.50 18.70
N GLY A 244 -17.57 13.28 19.79
CA GLY A 244 -18.92 13.83 19.95
C GLY A 244 -19.94 13.25 18.96
N VAL A 245 -19.78 11.96 18.60
CA VAL A 245 -20.67 11.24 17.68
C VAL A 245 -21.24 9.98 18.35
N ASP A 246 -22.28 9.38 17.75
CA ASP A 246 -22.77 8.08 18.22
C ASP A 246 -21.85 6.93 17.79
N TYR A 247 -22.05 5.77 18.41
CA TYR A 247 -21.28 4.55 18.14
C TYR A 247 -21.32 4.13 16.66
N THR A 248 -22.51 4.17 16.05
CA THR A 248 -22.70 3.78 14.63
C THR A 248 -21.90 4.70 13.70
N LYS A 249 -21.92 6.00 13.98
CA LYS A 249 -21.12 6.97 13.22
C LYS A 249 -19.63 6.76 13.42
N ALA A 250 -19.18 6.44 14.64
CA ALA A 250 -17.77 6.10 14.90
C ALA A 250 -17.32 4.86 14.12
N CYS A 251 -18.13 3.78 14.12
CA CYS A 251 -17.88 2.59 13.29
C CYS A 251 -17.80 2.95 11.79
N GLY A 252 -18.74 3.78 11.31
CA GLY A 252 -18.74 4.25 9.92
C GLY A 252 -17.47 5.01 9.55
N LEU A 253 -16.99 5.90 10.44
CA LEU A 253 -15.74 6.65 10.25
C LEU A 253 -14.52 5.73 10.22
N LEU A 254 -14.44 4.73 11.11
CA LEU A 254 -13.36 3.74 11.11
C LEU A 254 -13.36 2.94 9.82
N LYS A 255 -14.53 2.50 9.37
CA LYS A 255 -14.68 1.72 8.13
C LYS A 255 -14.29 2.54 6.89
N GLU A 256 -14.82 3.75 6.77
CA GLU A 256 -14.53 4.65 5.65
C GLU A 256 -13.03 4.97 5.53
N ASN A 257 -12.34 5.13 6.67
CA ASN A 257 -10.95 5.58 6.67
C ASN A 257 -9.93 4.45 6.64
N TYR A 258 -10.20 3.26 7.21
CA TYR A 258 -9.15 2.26 7.47
C TYR A 258 -9.46 0.84 7.02
N ASP A 259 -10.72 0.52 6.66
CA ASP A 259 -11.15 -0.78 6.14
C ASP A 259 -10.89 -0.89 4.63
N GLY A 260 -11.29 -2.00 4.04
CA GLY A 260 -11.44 -2.19 2.60
C GLY A 260 -10.26 -2.83 1.91
N TYR A 261 -9.23 -3.30 2.62
CA TYR A 261 -8.21 -4.13 2.01
C TYR A 261 -8.71 -5.56 1.78
N HIS A 262 -8.81 -5.97 0.53
CA HIS A 262 -9.14 -7.33 0.13
C HIS A 262 -7.91 -8.01 -0.48
N PHE A 263 -7.41 -9.03 0.20
CA PHE A 263 -6.20 -9.75 -0.23
C PHE A 263 -6.50 -10.89 -1.20
N CYS A 264 -7.75 -11.29 -1.33
CA CYS A 264 -8.26 -12.13 -2.39
C CYS A 264 -9.71 -11.75 -2.70
N TYR A 265 -10.25 -12.21 -3.81
CA TYR A 265 -11.58 -11.80 -4.28
C TYR A 265 -12.76 -12.25 -3.40
N LYS A 266 -12.55 -13.25 -2.54
CA LYS A 266 -13.55 -13.76 -1.58
C LYS A 266 -13.30 -13.33 -0.14
N SER A 267 -12.23 -12.58 0.13
CA SER A 267 -11.90 -12.20 1.50
C SER A 267 -12.82 -11.10 2.01
N VAL A 268 -12.99 -11.10 3.34
CA VAL A 268 -13.57 -9.94 4.04
C VAL A 268 -12.62 -8.74 3.92
N GLY A 269 -13.16 -7.54 4.08
CA GLY A 269 -12.36 -6.33 4.20
C GLY A 269 -11.51 -6.35 5.47
N MET A 270 -10.26 -5.91 5.35
CA MET A 270 -9.31 -5.85 6.46
C MET A 270 -8.96 -4.40 6.76
N TYR A 271 -9.06 -4.03 8.03
CA TYR A 271 -8.56 -2.75 8.54
C TYR A 271 -7.04 -2.75 8.59
N ASN A 272 -6.45 -1.59 8.28
CA ASN A 272 -5.03 -1.37 8.54
C ASN A 272 -4.77 -1.28 10.05
N PRO A 273 -3.98 -2.21 10.66
CA PRO A 273 -3.78 -2.22 12.11
C PRO A 273 -3.09 -0.97 12.63
N PHE A 274 -2.14 -0.42 11.87
CA PHE A 274 -1.36 0.73 12.31
C PHE A 274 -2.23 1.98 12.44
N SER A 275 -3.06 2.27 11.44
CA SER A 275 -3.97 3.43 11.47
C SER A 275 -5.04 3.25 12.54
N LEU A 276 -5.62 2.06 12.64
CA LEU A 276 -6.64 1.75 13.64
C LEU A 276 -6.12 1.93 15.07
N LEU A 277 -4.98 1.35 15.40
CA LEU A 277 -4.38 1.44 16.75
C LEU A 277 -3.95 2.87 17.11
N ASN A 278 -3.43 3.64 16.14
CA ASN A 278 -3.13 5.06 16.35
C ASN A 278 -4.40 5.87 16.63
N THR A 279 -5.50 5.57 15.91
CA THR A 279 -6.80 6.24 16.13
C THR A 279 -7.30 6.02 17.55
N PHE A 280 -7.25 4.79 18.06
CA PHE A 280 -7.65 4.50 19.43
C PHE A 280 -6.70 5.13 20.46
N ALA A 281 -5.39 5.07 20.24
CA ALA A 281 -4.42 5.67 21.14
C ALA A 281 -4.56 7.20 21.23
N LYS A 282 -4.84 7.88 20.13
CA LYS A 282 -4.95 9.35 20.05
C LYS A 282 -6.38 9.85 20.15
N LYS A 283 -7.37 8.96 20.06
CA LYS A 283 -8.81 9.28 20.01
C LYS A 283 -9.15 10.29 18.90
N GLN A 284 -8.53 10.13 17.76
CA GLN A 284 -8.64 11.05 16.63
C GLN A 284 -8.52 10.28 15.30
N ILE A 285 -9.42 10.56 14.35
CA ILE A 285 -9.28 10.10 12.97
C ILE A 285 -8.16 10.89 12.29
N GLY A 286 -7.24 10.18 11.63
CA GLY A 286 -6.08 10.80 10.97
C GLY A 286 -5.47 9.91 9.90
N SER A 287 -4.52 10.45 9.14
CA SER A 287 -3.79 9.72 8.08
C SER A 287 -2.47 9.21 8.67
N TYR A 288 -2.50 8.02 9.26
CA TYR A 288 -1.33 7.49 10.00
C TYR A 288 -0.47 6.56 9.15
N TRP A 289 -1.09 5.70 8.34
CA TRP A 289 -0.36 4.75 7.51
C TRP A 289 0.47 5.45 6.44
N PHE A 290 -0.15 6.41 5.77
CA PHE A 290 0.48 7.13 4.67
C PHE A 290 1.71 7.94 5.12
N GLU A 291 1.68 8.51 6.32
CA GLU A 291 2.80 9.26 6.90
C GLU A 291 4.05 8.41 7.17
N THR A 292 3.93 7.08 7.25
CA THR A 292 5.06 6.18 7.60
C THR A 292 5.99 5.83 6.45
N GLY A 293 5.67 6.22 5.23
CA GLY A 293 6.52 5.91 4.08
C GLY A 293 5.97 6.45 2.77
N THR A 294 6.56 7.52 2.28
CA THR A 294 6.24 8.10 0.98
C THR A 294 6.77 7.20 -0.14
N PRO A 295 5.94 6.87 -1.14
CA PRO A 295 6.34 5.99 -2.24
C PRO A 295 7.07 6.76 -3.35
N THR A 296 8.19 7.42 -3.02
CA THR A 296 8.93 8.27 -3.97
C THR A 296 9.25 7.52 -5.26
N TYR A 297 9.70 6.25 -5.14
CA TYR A 297 9.97 5.41 -6.30
C TYR A 297 8.74 5.16 -7.18
N LEU A 298 7.54 5.12 -6.58
CA LEU A 298 6.29 4.92 -7.31
C LEU A 298 5.94 6.14 -8.17
N VAL A 299 6.12 7.34 -7.61
CA VAL A 299 5.93 8.58 -8.39
C VAL A 299 6.92 8.68 -9.53
N GLU A 300 8.18 8.29 -9.30
CA GLU A 300 9.19 8.23 -10.36
C GLU A 300 8.78 7.27 -11.47
N LEU A 301 8.26 6.08 -11.13
CA LEU A 301 7.72 5.13 -12.12
C LEU A 301 6.52 5.71 -12.87
N MET A 302 5.56 6.30 -12.18
CA MET A 302 4.38 6.90 -12.83
C MET A 302 4.77 8.04 -13.78
N LYS A 303 5.72 8.88 -13.39
CA LYS A 303 6.26 9.96 -14.25
C LYS A 303 7.01 9.39 -15.45
N LEU A 304 7.89 8.41 -15.23
CA LEU A 304 8.69 7.77 -16.28
C LEU A 304 7.81 7.18 -17.38
N HIS A 305 6.67 6.62 -17.00
CA HIS A 305 5.73 5.95 -17.92
C HIS A 305 4.53 6.83 -18.31
N HIS A 306 4.52 8.12 -17.94
CA HIS A 306 3.42 9.06 -18.24
C HIS A 306 2.03 8.49 -17.87
N TYR A 307 1.94 7.84 -16.70
CA TYR A 307 0.74 7.12 -16.29
C TYR A 307 -0.42 8.07 -16.03
N PRO A 308 -1.61 7.85 -16.66
CA PRO A 308 -2.80 8.64 -16.39
C PRO A 308 -3.35 8.33 -14.99
N VAL A 309 -3.29 9.31 -14.07
CA VAL A 309 -3.68 9.08 -12.67
C VAL A 309 -5.16 8.72 -12.54
N GLU A 310 -6.01 9.22 -13.44
CA GLU A 310 -7.44 8.90 -13.46
C GLU A 310 -7.74 7.42 -13.73
N GLU A 311 -6.88 6.72 -14.48
CA GLU A 311 -7.04 5.29 -14.76
C GLU A 311 -6.95 4.42 -13.50
N ILE A 312 -6.38 4.94 -12.40
CA ILE A 312 -6.25 4.20 -11.13
C ILE A 312 -7.61 3.73 -10.58
N GLU A 313 -8.70 4.45 -10.87
CA GLU A 313 -10.04 4.07 -10.41
C GLU A 313 -10.73 3.00 -11.26
N HIS A 314 -10.18 2.71 -12.43
CA HIS A 314 -10.82 1.82 -13.42
C HIS A 314 -9.92 0.69 -13.90
N ILE A 315 -8.90 0.34 -13.11
CA ILE A 315 -7.96 -0.72 -13.47
C ILE A 315 -8.68 -2.07 -13.48
N VAL A 316 -8.71 -2.71 -14.65
CA VAL A 316 -9.09 -4.12 -14.81
C VAL A 316 -7.87 -4.88 -15.29
N THR A 317 -7.44 -5.90 -14.55
CA THR A 317 -6.20 -6.63 -14.82
C THR A 317 -6.33 -8.12 -14.50
N SER A 318 -5.40 -8.92 -15.00
CA SER A 318 -5.37 -10.36 -14.75
C SER A 318 -4.46 -10.74 -13.56
N GLY A 319 -4.68 -11.92 -12.97
CA GLY A 319 -3.87 -12.44 -11.87
C GLY A 319 -2.37 -12.46 -12.16
N PRO A 320 -1.91 -12.97 -13.33
CA PRO A 320 -0.49 -12.97 -13.67
C PRO A 320 0.18 -11.58 -13.67
N VAL A 321 -0.55 -10.53 -14.04
CA VAL A 321 -0.05 -9.14 -13.97
C VAL A 321 0.12 -8.70 -12.52
N LEU A 322 -0.83 -9.03 -11.65
CA LEU A 322 -0.75 -8.68 -10.22
C LEU A 322 0.37 -9.45 -9.49
N ASP A 323 0.72 -10.62 -9.98
CA ASP A 323 1.69 -11.52 -9.36
C ASP A 323 3.15 -11.25 -9.75
N SER A 324 3.43 -10.30 -10.65
CA SER A 324 4.80 -10.10 -11.14
C SER A 324 5.20 -8.63 -11.21
N ILE A 325 6.22 -8.27 -10.43
CA ILE A 325 7.02 -7.08 -10.71
C ILE A 325 8.24 -7.53 -11.50
N ASP A 326 8.31 -7.14 -12.77
CA ASP A 326 9.50 -7.29 -13.59
C ASP A 326 10.17 -5.93 -13.75
N ALA A 327 11.50 -5.89 -13.60
CA ALA A 327 12.29 -4.68 -13.82
C ALA A 327 12.19 -4.13 -15.26
N ALA A 328 11.78 -4.97 -16.21
CA ALA A 328 11.53 -4.58 -17.59
C ALA A 328 10.08 -4.13 -17.84
N SER A 329 9.19 -4.26 -16.86
CA SER A 329 7.79 -3.85 -17.01
C SER A 329 7.65 -2.33 -16.93
N THR A 330 6.95 -1.77 -17.90
CA THR A 330 6.59 -0.34 -17.93
C THR A 330 5.30 -0.05 -17.16
N ASP A 331 4.59 -1.09 -16.69
CA ASP A 331 3.32 -0.96 -15.98
C ASP A 331 3.56 -0.77 -14.46
N PRO A 332 3.19 0.38 -13.86
CA PRO A 332 3.32 0.63 -12.44
C PRO A 332 2.25 -0.08 -11.59
N VAL A 333 1.17 -0.59 -12.20
CA VAL A 333 0.00 -1.16 -11.50
C VAL A 333 0.37 -2.27 -10.52
N PRO A 334 1.21 -3.27 -10.86
CA PRO A 334 1.60 -4.31 -9.91
C PRO A 334 2.28 -3.75 -8.66
N VAL A 335 3.11 -2.73 -8.83
CA VAL A 335 3.82 -2.07 -7.71
C VAL A 335 2.86 -1.28 -6.84
N ILE A 336 1.93 -0.54 -7.45
CA ILE A 336 0.90 0.24 -6.75
C ILE A 336 0.01 -0.68 -5.91
N TYR A 337 -0.46 -1.79 -6.50
CA TYR A 337 -1.30 -2.78 -5.84
C TYR A 337 -0.56 -3.48 -4.68
N GLN A 338 0.59 -4.06 -4.93
CA GLN A 338 1.33 -4.83 -3.92
C GLN A 338 1.83 -3.96 -2.78
N SER A 339 2.14 -2.68 -3.05
CA SER A 339 2.50 -1.70 -2.02
C SER A 339 1.31 -1.28 -1.13
N GLY A 340 0.07 -1.64 -1.51
CA GLY A 340 -1.14 -1.41 -0.72
C GLY A 340 -1.84 -0.07 -0.99
N TYR A 341 -1.52 0.59 -2.10
CA TYR A 341 -2.28 1.77 -2.54
C TYR A 341 -3.56 1.38 -3.27
N LEU A 342 -3.58 0.19 -3.88
CA LEU A 342 -4.77 -0.41 -4.47
C LEU A 342 -5.12 -1.73 -3.78
N THR A 343 -6.37 -2.13 -3.92
CA THR A 343 -6.90 -3.40 -3.44
C THR A 343 -7.86 -4.00 -4.47
N ILE A 344 -8.18 -5.27 -4.33
CA ILE A 344 -9.20 -5.94 -5.15
C ILE A 344 -10.58 -5.41 -4.73
N LYS A 345 -11.33 -4.84 -5.69
CA LYS A 345 -12.72 -4.40 -5.49
C LYS A 345 -13.72 -5.40 -6.03
N ASP A 346 -13.38 -6.09 -7.13
CA ASP A 346 -14.25 -7.07 -7.77
C ASP A 346 -13.43 -8.11 -8.55
N TYR A 347 -14.06 -9.22 -8.89
CA TYR A 347 -13.48 -10.29 -9.71
C TYR A 347 -14.51 -10.85 -10.68
N ASN A 348 -14.20 -10.79 -11.96
CA ASN A 348 -14.98 -11.41 -13.01
C ASN A 348 -14.47 -12.84 -13.27
N ALA A 349 -15.24 -13.86 -12.87
CA ALA A 349 -14.84 -15.26 -13.00
C ALA A 349 -14.86 -15.77 -14.46
N GLU A 350 -15.64 -15.14 -15.35
CA GLU A 350 -15.70 -15.52 -16.76
C GLU A 350 -14.42 -15.15 -17.51
N PHE A 351 -13.87 -13.97 -17.20
CA PHE A 351 -12.67 -13.44 -17.85
C PHE A 351 -11.41 -13.53 -16.97
N GLU A 352 -11.52 -14.05 -15.76
CA GLU A 352 -10.45 -14.16 -14.77
C GLU A 352 -9.76 -12.81 -14.48
N ASN A 353 -10.54 -11.71 -14.50
CA ASN A 353 -10.06 -10.35 -14.32
C ASN A 353 -10.43 -9.79 -12.95
N TYR A 354 -9.51 -9.05 -12.37
CA TYR A 354 -9.66 -8.30 -11.13
C TYR A 354 -9.90 -6.82 -11.43
N THR A 355 -10.89 -6.22 -10.77
CA THR A 355 -11.06 -4.77 -10.72
C THR A 355 -10.36 -4.24 -9.48
N LEU A 356 -9.50 -3.24 -9.65
CA LEU A 356 -8.76 -2.62 -8.57
C LEU A 356 -9.31 -1.22 -8.25
N GLY A 357 -9.03 -0.74 -7.03
CA GLY A 357 -9.35 0.62 -6.60
C GLY A 357 -8.70 0.93 -5.25
N PHE A 358 -8.78 2.16 -4.79
CA PHE A 358 -8.28 2.53 -3.47
C PHE A 358 -9.00 1.74 -2.37
N PRO A 359 -8.29 1.23 -1.34
CA PRO A 359 -8.92 0.48 -0.26
C PRO A 359 -9.89 1.36 0.53
N ASN A 360 -9.49 2.58 0.89
CA ASN A 360 -10.22 3.46 1.77
C ASN A 360 -9.81 4.93 1.58
N ARG A 361 -10.50 5.82 2.29
CA ARG A 361 -10.32 7.27 2.22
C ARG A 361 -8.92 7.73 2.66
N GLU A 362 -8.32 7.11 3.70
CA GLU A 362 -6.96 7.46 4.14
C GLU A 362 -5.97 7.31 2.98
N VAL A 363 -6.03 6.17 2.30
CA VAL A 363 -5.08 5.85 1.22
C VAL A 363 -5.32 6.71 -0.01
N GLU A 364 -6.58 6.86 -0.43
CA GLU A 364 -6.93 7.70 -1.58
C GLU A 364 -6.49 9.15 -1.38
N GLN A 365 -6.91 9.75 -0.27
CA GLN A 365 -6.59 11.14 0.05
C GLN A 365 -5.08 11.34 0.23
N GLY A 366 -4.42 10.42 0.93
CA GLY A 366 -2.97 10.47 1.15
C GLY A 366 -2.19 10.36 -0.17
N PHE A 367 -2.58 9.44 -1.05
CA PHE A 367 -1.94 9.22 -2.34
C PHE A 367 -2.07 10.45 -3.25
N LEU A 368 -3.27 11.00 -3.38
CA LEU A 368 -3.51 12.19 -4.19
C LEU A 368 -2.78 13.43 -3.65
N ARG A 369 -2.78 13.64 -2.33
CA ARG A 369 -2.01 14.72 -1.69
C ARG A 369 -0.52 14.58 -1.92
N PHE A 370 -0.02 13.36 -1.92
CA PHE A 370 1.38 13.09 -2.19
C PHE A 370 1.74 13.34 -3.66
N LEU A 371 0.85 12.99 -4.60
CA LEU A 371 1.07 13.24 -6.03
C LEU A 371 1.07 14.72 -6.40
N LEU A 372 0.21 15.53 -5.78
CA LEU A 372 0.00 16.92 -6.16
C LEU A 372 1.30 17.74 -6.29
N PRO A 373 2.24 17.75 -5.33
CA PRO A 373 3.51 18.48 -5.46
C PRO A 373 4.44 17.97 -6.56
N HIS A 374 4.20 16.77 -7.06
CA HIS A 374 5.01 16.18 -8.12
C HIS A 374 4.47 16.47 -9.53
N TYR A 375 3.21 16.85 -9.64
CA TYR A 375 2.56 17.22 -10.90
C TYR A 375 2.36 18.73 -11.01
N ALA A 376 1.98 19.41 -9.95
CA ALA A 376 1.89 20.86 -9.87
C ALA A 376 3.08 21.43 -9.11
N SER A 377 3.58 22.61 -9.49
CA SER A 377 4.73 23.28 -8.83
C SER A 377 4.36 23.87 -7.47
N VAL A 378 3.73 23.05 -6.63
CA VAL A 378 3.32 23.44 -5.27
C VAL A 378 4.17 22.69 -4.24
N SER A 379 4.73 23.40 -3.26
CA SER A 379 5.47 22.73 -2.20
C SER A 379 4.55 21.84 -1.35
N VAL A 380 5.10 20.73 -0.84
CA VAL A 380 4.38 19.78 0.04
C VAL A 380 3.70 20.50 1.22
N SER A 381 4.36 21.50 1.80
CA SER A 381 3.82 22.28 2.94
C SER A 381 2.66 23.20 2.57
N LYS A 382 2.58 23.68 1.32
CA LYS A 382 1.52 24.57 0.83
C LYS A 382 0.33 23.82 0.23
N SER A 383 0.53 22.61 -0.25
CA SER A 383 -0.49 21.82 -0.94
C SER A 383 -1.83 21.71 -0.18
N PRO A 384 -1.89 21.43 1.15
CA PRO A 384 -3.16 21.41 1.88
C PRO A 384 -3.87 22.77 1.91
N TYR A 385 -3.11 23.87 2.02
CA TYR A 385 -3.65 25.22 2.03
C TYR A 385 -4.23 25.61 0.66
N GLU A 386 -3.58 25.22 -0.43
CA GLU A 386 -4.09 25.47 -1.79
C GLU A 386 -5.44 24.78 -2.02
N ILE A 387 -5.59 23.52 -1.60
CA ILE A 387 -6.89 22.82 -1.68
C ILE A 387 -7.94 23.52 -0.80
N GLN A 388 -7.58 24.00 0.39
CA GLN A 388 -8.49 24.78 1.23
C GLN A 388 -8.94 26.07 0.53
N CYS A 389 -8.04 26.75 -0.17
CA CYS A 389 -8.36 27.94 -0.94
C CYS A 389 -9.32 27.63 -2.10
N PHE A 390 -9.06 26.60 -2.91
CA PHE A 390 -9.96 26.14 -3.96
C PHE A 390 -11.38 25.87 -3.43
N VAL A 391 -11.50 25.14 -2.33
CA VAL A 391 -12.79 24.87 -1.69
C VAL A 391 -13.44 26.17 -1.18
N GLY A 392 -12.65 27.09 -0.63
CA GLY A 392 -13.14 28.39 -0.14
C GLY A 392 -13.68 29.29 -1.25
N GLU A 393 -12.99 29.32 -2.40
CA GLU A 393 -13.38 30.09 -3.59
C GLU A 393 -14.70 29.57 -4.18
N VAL A 394 -14.84 28.26 -4.40
CA VAL A 394 -16.10 27.71 -4.94
C VAL A 394 -17.27 27.84 -3.95
N ARG A 395 -17.02 27.81 -2.64
CA ARG A 395 -18.07 28.05 -1.65
C ARG A 395 -18.56 29.49 -1.60
N LYS A 396 -17.73 30.45 -2.01
CA LYS A 396 -18.07 31.88 -2.07
C LYS A 396 -18.63 32.34 -3.42
N GLY A 397 -18.60 31.48 -4.42
CA GLY A 397 -18.98 31.86 -5.78
C GLY A 397 -17.89 32.58 -6.57
N ASP A 398 -16.65 32.54 -6.09
CA ASP A 398 -15.50 33.23 -6.68
C ASP A 398 -14.85 32.36 -7.78
N VAL A 399 -15.46 32.38 -8.96
CA VAL A 399 -14.96 31.61 -10.14
C VAL A 399 -13.63 32.16 -10.63
N ASP A 400 -13.47 33.48 -10.65
CA ASP A 400 -12.24 34.11 -11.13
C ASP A 400 -11.06 33.79 -10.22
N GLY A 401 -11.24 33.84 -8.91
CA GLY A 401 -10.25 33.43 -7.94
C GLY A 401 -9.86 31.96 -8.12
N PHE A 402 -10.85 31.08 -8.26
CA PHE A 402 -10.66 29.65 -8.47
C PHE A 402 -9.84 29.36 -9.75
N LEU A 403 -10.23 29.93 -10.89
CA LEU A 403 -9.56 29.69 -12.16
C LEU A 403 -8.18 30.35 -12.24
N SER A 404 -8.01 31.54 -11.67
CA SER A 404 -6.70 32.19 -11.56
C SER A 404 -5.72 31.37 -10.71
N ARG A 405 -6.19 30.76 -9.61
CA ARG A 405 -5.39 29.85 -8.80
C ARG A 405 -5.03 28.58 -9.57
N LEU A 406 -6.00 28.00 -10.29
CA LEU A 406 -5.76 26.82 -11.11
C LEU A 406 -4.74 27.12 -12.22
N GLN A 407 -4.80 28.31 -12.83
CA GLN A 407 -3.84 28.78 -13.81
C GLN A 407 -2.40 28.78 -13.25
N THR A 408 -2.17 29.22 -12.01
CA THR A 408 -0.84 29.23 -11.40
C THR A 408 -0.25 27.83 -11.24
N PHE A 409 -1.07 26.79 -11.13
CA PHE A 409 -0.60 25.41 -11.05
C PHE A 409 0.01 24.90 -12.35
N PHE A 410 -0.42 25.47 -13.47
CA PHE A 410 0.09 25.13 -14.79
C PHE A 410 1.31 25.95 -15.20
N ASP A 411 1.33 27.26 -14.86
CA ASP A 411 2.38 28.20 -15.26
C ASP A 411 3.77 27.82 -14.71
N ASP A 412 3.83 27.22 -13.52
CA ASP A 412 5.07 26.83 -12.87
C ASP A 412 5.58 25.41 -13.20
N THR A 413 4.98 24.74 -14.20
CA THR A 413 5.33 23.34 -14.52
C THR A 413 6.69 23.24 -15.25
N PRO A 414 7.68 22.48 -14.73
CA PRO A 414 9.00 22.32 -15.34
C PRO A 414 8.92 21.72 -16.75
N TYR A 415 9.74 22.25 -17.67
CA TYR A 415 9.79 21.88 -19.10
C TYR A 415 9.98 20.38 -19.35
N GLU A 416 10.70 19.71 -18.47
CA GLU A 416 11.08 18.29 -18.59
C GLU A 416 9.91 17.31 -18.35
N LEU A 417 8.85 17.74 -17.66
CA LEU A 417 7.66 16.94 -17.36
C LEU A 417 6.62 16.92 -18.51
N ALA A 418 6.83 17.69 -19.55
CA ALA A 418 5.82 18.02 -20.57
C ALA A 418 5.92 17.21 -21.87
N ARG A 419 6.46 15.99 -21.89
CA ARG A 419 6.52 15.18 -23.11
C ARG A 419 5.15 14.70 -23.59
N ASP A 420 4.25 14.37 -22.65
CA ASP A 420 2.83 14.11 -22.92
C ASP A 420 1.99 15.13 -22.16
N ARG A 421 1.78 16.27 -22.78
CA ARG A 421 1.19 17.46 -22.14
C ARG A 421 -0.26 17.25 -21.75
N GLU A 422 -1.03 16.61 -22.60
CA GLU A 422 -2.45 16.35 -22.34
C GLU A 422 -2.63 15.52 -21.06
N VAL A 423 -1.92 14.40 -20.93
CA VAL A 423 -1.96 13.54 -19.75
C VAL A 423 -1.51 14.29 -18.49
N HIS A 424 -0.48 15.14 -18.60
CA HIS A 424 0.01 15.90 -17.46
C HIS A 424 -1.05 16.87 -16.91
N TYR A 425 -1.73 17.61 -17.78
CA TYR A 425 -2.80 18.55 -17.39
C TYR A 425 -4.01 17.84 -16.84
N GLN A 426 -4.42 16.74 -17.47
CA GLN A 426 -5.51 15.90 -16.98
C GLN A 426 -5.20 15.37 -15.58
N ASN A 427 -3.96 14.93 -15.31
CA ASN A 427 -3.53 14.48 -13.99
C ASN A 427 -3.64 15.60 -12.94
N ILE A 428 -3.22 16.83 -13.24
CA ILE A 428 -3.37 17.95 -12.28
C ILE A 428 -4.84 18.21 -11.98
N LEU A 429 -5.68 18.33 -13.02
CA LEU A 429 -7.12 18.59 -12.86
C LEU A 429 -7.77 17.47 -12.04
N TYR A 430 -7.47 16.21 -12.38
CA TYR A 430 -7.99 15.05 -11.66
C TYR A 430 -7.61 15.09 -10.17
N ILE A 431 -6.31 15.29 -9.85
CA ILE A 431 -5.83 15.33 -8.47
C ILE A 431 -6.49 16.47 -7.68
N VAL A 432 -6.56 17.68 -8.25
CA VAL A 432 -7.17 18.84 -7.58
C VAL A 432 -8.65 18.59 -7.33
N PHE A 433 -9.41 18.15 -8.34
CA PHE A 433 -10.85 17.95 -8.21
C PHE A 433 -11.19 16.78 -7.29
N LYS A 434 -10.43 15.71 -7.31
CA LYS A 434 -10.58 14.61 -6.35
C LYS A 434 -10.31 15.05 -4.92
N LEU A 435 -9.25 15.82 -4.68
CA LEU A 435 -8.96 16.36 -3.35
C LEU A 435 -10.05 17.33 -2.88
N MET A 436 -10.59 18.14 -3.77
CA MET A 436 -11.78 18.97 -3.47
C MET A 436 -13.00 18.11 -3.15
N GLY A 437 -13.15 16.94 -3.77
CA GLY A 437 -14.25 15.99 -3.57
C GLY A 437 -14.39 15.49 -2.13
N PHE A 438 -13.36 15.55 -1.32
CA PHE A 438 -13.45 15.25 0.12
C PHE A 438 -14.15 16.36 0.93
N HIS A 439 -14.39 17.51 0.33
CA HIS A 439 -14.94 18.70 1.00
C HIS A 439 -16.18 19.29 0.31
N THR A 440 -16.41 18.91 -0.96
CA THR A 440 -17.53 19.34 -1.80
C THR A 440 -17.98 18.16 -2.67
N GLU A 441 -19.19 18.20 -3.22
CA GLU A 441 -19.58 17.20 -4.22
C GLU A 441 -18.94 17.53 -5.56
N VAL A 442 -18.20 16.58 -6.12
CA VAL A 442 -17.48 16.74 -7.41
C VAL A 442 -17.83 15.57 -8.33
N GLU A 443 -18.37 15.85 -9.48
CA GLU A 443 -18.53 14.91 -10.59
C GLU A 443 -17.55 15.34 -11.71
N TYR A 444 -16.57 14.50 -11.98
CA TYR A 444 -15.52 14.75 -12.96
C TYR A 444 -15.56 13.67 -14.04
N ARG A 445 -15.52 14.07 -15.31
CA ARG A 445 -15.50 13.17 -16.46
C ARG A 445 -14.50 13.66 -17.49
N THR A 446 -13.71 12.75 -18.03
CA THR A 446 -12.79 13.04 -19.11
C THR A 446 -13.17 12.29 -20.36
N SER A 447 -12.84 12.89 -21.50
CA SER A 447 -12.79 12.26 -22.79
C SER A 447 -11.73 12.99 -23.61
N ARG A 448 -11.23 12.38 -24.69
CA ARG A 448 -10.15 12.91 -25.53
C ARG A 448 -10.34 14.40 -25.84
N GLY A 449 -9.41 15.25 -25.38
CA GLY A 449 -9.43 16.70 -25.57
C GLY A 449 -10.49 17.47 -24.80
N ARG A 450 -11.15 16.84 -23.78
CA ARG A 450 -12.28 17.43 -23.07
C ARG A 450 -12.33 16.99 -21.61
N VAL A 451 -12.71 17.91 -20.75
CA VAL A 451 -12.97 17.65 -19.32
C VAL A 451 -14.29 18.29 -18.93
N ASP A 452 -15.21 17.50 -18.39
CA ASP A 452 -16.49 17.98 -17.86
C ASP A 452 -16.44 17.92 -16.32
N LEU A 453 -16.83 18.99 -15.67
CA LEU A 453 -16.82 19.09 -14.22
C LEU A 453 -18.13 19.66 -13.70
N VAL A 454 -18.74 18.98 -12.73
CA VAL A 454 -19.83 19.54 -11.93
C VAL A 454 -19.38 19.61 -10.47
N LEU A 455 -19.37 20.82 -9.92
CA LEU A 455 -19.10 21.09 -8.51
C LEU A 455 -20.38 21.55 -7.82
N LYS A 456 -20.70 20.98 -6.66
CA LYS A 456 -21.88 21.35 -5.88
C LYS A 456 -21.47 21.76 -4.46
N THR A 457 -21.84 22.97 -4.07
CA THR A 457 -21.68 23.51 -2.71
C THR A 457 -23.05 23.68 -2.05
N SER A 458 -23.12 24.26 -0.85
CA SER A 458 -24.39 24.62 -0.20
C SER A 458 -25.23 25.60 -1.04
N ASP A 459 -24.58 26.54 -1.72
CA ASP A 459 -25.23 27.71 -2.36
C ASP A 459 -25.11 27.72 -3.89
N TYR A 460 -24.14 26.99 -4.43
CA TYR A 460 -23.78 27.03 -5.85
C TYR A 460 -23.69 25.64 -6.47
N ILE A 461 -24.01 25.57 -7.76
CA ILE A 461 -23.72 24.44 -8.64
C ILE A 461 -22.95 25.01 -9.83
N TYR A 462 -21.72 24.52 -10.03
CA TYR A 462 -20.87 24.88 -11.16
C TYR A 462 -20.94 23.77 -12.20
N VAL A 463 -21.16 24.16 -13.45
CA VAL A 463 -21.07 23.29 -14.62
C VAL A 463 -19.96 23.85 -15.49
N MET A 464 -18.81 23.16 -15.51
CA MET A 464 -17.60 23.61 -16.19
C MET A 464 -17.23 22.66 -17.32
N GLU A 465 -16.87 23.22 -18.44
CA GLU A 465 -16.33 22.52 -19.60
C GLU A 465 -14.96 23.09 -19.95
N PHE A 466 -13.95 22.22 -20.03
CA PHE A 466 -12.59 22.57 -20.40
C PHE A 466 -12.30 22.07 -21.82
N LYS A 467 -11.79 22.95 -22.67
CA LYS A 467 -11.35 22.63 -24.04
C LYS A 467 -9.83 22.76 -24.13
N LEU A 468 -9.19 21.71 -24.58
CA LEU A 468 -7.79 21.73 -24.94
C LEU A 468 -7.66 22.21 -26.40
N ASN A 469 -6.89 23.29 -26.62
CA ASN A 469 -6.70 23.90 -27.94
C ASN A 469 -8.00 24.31 -28.66
N GLY A 470 -9.09 24.54 -27.90
CA GLY A 470 -10.34 25.11 -28.40
C GLY A 470 -10.53 26.56 -27.96
N THR A 471 -11.78 27.00 -27.80
CA THR A 471 -12.11 28.32 -27.26
C THR A 471 -13.04 28.21 -26.04
N ALA A 472 -13.05 29.25 -25.20
CA ALA A 472 -13.98 29.34 -24.08
C ALA A 472 -15.44 29.46 -24.56
N GLU A 473 -15.63 30.06 -25.73
CA GLU A 473 -16.91 30.17 -26.41
C GLU A 473 -17.45 28.81 -26.86
N GLU A 474 -16.60 27.96 -27.46
CA GLU A 474 -16.94 26.58 -27.83
C GLU A 474 -17.29 25.73 -26.61
N ALA A 475 -16.54 25.87 -25.49
CA ALA A 475 -16.84 25.20 -24.23
C ALA A 475 -18.21 25.62 -23.69
N MET A 476 -18.51 26.93 -23.68
CA MET A 476 -19.80 27.46 -23.24
C MET A 476 -20.94 27.00 -24.16
N GLN A 477 -20.74 27.03 -25.48
CA GLN A 477 -21.71 26.53 -26.44
C GLN A 477 -22.05 25.07 -26.21
N GLN A 478 -21.06 24.25 -25.90
CA GLN A 478 -21.28 22.83 -25.59
C GLN A 478 -22.10 22.61 -24.31
N ILE A 479 -21.87 23.39 -23.25
CA ILE A 479 -22.68 23.34 -22.02
C ILE A 479 -24.16 23.61 -22.36
N GLU A 480 -24.44 24.61 -23.26
CA GLU A 480 -25.79 24.96 -23.69
C GLU A 480 -26.42 23.86 -24.55
N GLU A 481 -25.73 23.44 -25.64
CA GLU A 481 -26.23 22.44 -26.58
C GLU A 481 -26.54 21.09 -25.93
N LYS A 482 -25.71 20.66 -24.99
CA LYS A 482 -25.89 19.40 -24.23
C LYS A 482 -26.87 19.54 -23.08
N GLY A 483 -27.25 20.76 -22.73
CA GLY A 483 -28.19 21.05 -21.66
C GLY A 483 -27.72 20.59 -20.27
N TYR A 484 -26.42 20.56 -20.02
CA TYR A 484 -25.86 20.03 -18.75
C TYR A 484 -26.40 20.75 -17.51
N ALA A 485 -26.67 22.05 -17.63
CA ALA A 485 -27.22 22.85 -16.54
C ALA A 485 -28.73 22.62 -16.32
N SER A 486 -29.45 22.05 -17.29
CA SER A 486 -30.91 21.86 -17.19
C SER A 486 -31.31 20.89 -16.10
N ALA A 487 -30.46 19.93 -15.75
CA ALA A 487 -30.68 19.00 -14.67
C ALA A 487 -30.76 19.68 -13.27
N PHE A 488 -30.27 20.90 -13.15
CA PHE A 488 -30.17 21.65 -11.90
C PHE A 488 -31.10 22.87 -11.80
N VAL A 489 -31.93 23.12 -12.77
CA VAL A 489 -32.83 24.29 -12.80
C VAL A 489 -33.83 24.29 -11.63
N SER A 490 -34.22 23.14 -11.13
CA SER A 490 -35.15 22.98 -10.00
C SER A 490 -34.46 22.80 -8.62
N ASP A 491 -33.13 22.84 -8.56
CA ASP A 491 -32.37 22.53 -7.34
C ASP A 491 -32.46 23.64 -6.26
N GLY A 492 -32.72 24.90 -6.67
CA GLY A 492 -32.82 26.04 -5.77
C GLY A 492 -31.48 26.73 -5.48
N ARG A 493 -30.34 26.11 -5.80
CA ARG A 493 -29.02 26.74 -5.72
C ARG A 493 -28.72 27.56 -6.99
N LYS A 494 -27.80 28.51 -6.90
CA LYS A 494 -27.38 29.28 -8.05
C LYS A 494 -26.50 28.41 -8.97
N VAL A 495 -26.97 28.19 -10.21
CA VAL A 495 -26.21 27.47 -11.24
C VAL A 495 -25.29 28.45 -11.96
N ILE A 496 -24.01 28.12 -12.02
CA ILE A 496 -22.98 28.93 -12.74
C ILE A 496 -22.37 28.03 -13.82
N LYS A 497 -22.40 28.50 -15.05
CA LYS A 497 -21.80 27.85 -16.22
C LYS A 497 -20.44 28.47 -16.49
N VAL A 498 -19.43 27.62 -16.77
CA VAL A 498 -18.06 28.08 -16.98
C VAL A 498 -17.45 27.34 -18.17
N GLY A 499 -17.19 28.06 -19.25
CA GLY A 499 -16.44 27.57 -20.39
C GLY A 499 -14.97 27.97 -20.24
N VAL A 500 -14.04 27.04 -20.32
CA VAL A 500 -12.61 27.25 -20.09
C VAL A 500 -11.81 26.82 -21.31
N ASN A 501 -10.91 27.69 -21.79
CA ASN A 501 -9.91 27.36 -22.80
C ASN A 501 -8.57 27.08 -22.14
N PHE A 502 -7.99 25.92 -22.47
CA PHE A 502 -6.65 25.51 -22.14
C PHE A 502 -5.81 25.42 -23.41
N SER A 503 -4.63 26.06 -23.44
CA SER A 503 -3.74 26.07 -24.59
C SER A 503 -2.47 25.28 -24.35
N GLU A 504 -2.12 24.39 -25.28
CA GLU A 504 -0.84 23.70 -25.30
C GLU A 504 0.34 24.65 -25.65
N GLU A 505 0.10 25.74 -26.34
CA GLU A 505 1.12 26.71 -26.71
C GLU A 505 1.59 27.50 -25.49
N THR A 506 0.65 28.08 -24.72
CA THR A 506 0.94 28.83 -23.49
C THR A 506 1.08 27.92 -22.28
N ARG A 507 0.64 26.66 -22.38
CA ARG A 507 0.66 25.64 -21.32
C ARG A 507 -0.15 26.00 -20.09
N SER A 508 -1.20 26.79 -20.26
CA SER A 508 -2.00 27.32 -19.18
C SER A 508 -3.46 27.53 -19.61
N ILE A 509 -4.29 27.89 -18.64
CA ILE A 509 -5.63 28.42 -18.91
C ILE A 509 -5.46 29.80 -19.51
N GLU A 510 -5.92 30.01 -20.76
CA GLU A 510 -5.82 31.31 -21.44
C GLU A 510 -7.02 32.20 -21.16
N ARG A 511 -8.22 31.60 -21.17
CA ARG A 511 -9.46 32.35 -21.06
C ARG A 511 -10.57 31.49 -20.48
N TRP A 512 -11.49 32.14 -19.79
CA TRP A 512 -12.76 31.54 -19.36
C TRP A 512 -13.92 32.51 -19.53
N ILE A 513 -15.12 31.95 -19.65
CA ILE A 513 -16.38 32.67 -19.73
C ILE A 513 -17.30 32.13 -18.64
N VAL A 514 -17.95 33.04 -17.91
CA VAL A 514 -18.89 32.72 -16.83
C VAL A 514 -20.27 33.22 -17.20
N ALA A 515 -21.31 32.38 -17.02
CA ALA A 515 -22.70 32.73 -17.27
C ALA A 515 -23.67 32.22 -16.18
#